data_638e752e7f5182f058f75f9b32faa653
#
_entry.id   638e752e7f5182f058f75f9b32faa653
#
_cell.length_a   1.000
_cell.length_b   1.000
_cell.length_c   1.000
_cell.angle_alpha   90.00
_cell.angle_beta   90.00
_cell.angle_gamma   90.00
#
_symmetry.space_group_name_H-M   'P 1'
#
loop_
_entity.id
_entity.type
_entity.pdbx_description
1 polymer ?
#
loop_
_entity_poly.entity_id
_entity_poly.type
_entity_poly.pdbx_seq_one_letter_code
_entity_poly.pdbx_strand_id
1 'polypeptide(L)'
;MKDLGILLEEYITAYPEEKSAVEMLDFFSNDPNCFQKDNPKGHFTGSAWIVDPDRRNVLMTHHKKLDMWLQLGGHADGMNDLIEVALKESKEESGFDHFILVDESIFDLDIHEIPPISKDPKHFHYDVRFLLEADPKKNNIIVSEESHDVQWIPLNEVLDMNTESSMQRMVNKTYSLAR
;
A
#
# COMPACT_ATOMS: atom_id res chain seq x y z
N MET A 1 4.39 -5.02 18.29
CA MET A 1 3.68 -4.44 17.14
C MET A 1 2.21 -4.29 17.49
N LYS A 2 1.54 -3.24 17.05
CA LYS A 2 0.11 -3.02 17.32
C LYS A 2 -0.72 -3.98 16.48
N ASP A 3 -1.86 -4.41 17.03
CA ASP A 3 -2.88 -5.17 16.29
C ASP A 3 -3.55 -4.27 15.22
N LEU A 4 -3.96 -4.84 14.08
CA LEU A 4 -4.60 -4.09 13.00
C LEU A 4 -5.84 -3.31 13.46
N GLY A 5 -6.64 -3.89 14.39
CA GLY A 5 -7.82 -3.21 14.94
C GLY A 5 -7.44 -1.91 15.64
N ILE A 6 -6.37 -1.92 16.44
CA ILE A 6 -5.86 -0.71 17.12
C ILE A 6 -5.39 0.33 16.09
N LEU A 7 -4.67 -0.09 15.05
CA LEU A 7 -4.20 0.81 13.99
C LEU A 7 -5.37 1.46 13.25
N LEU A 8 -6.42 0.71 12.94
CA LEU A 8 -7.64 1.22 12.30
C LEU A 8 -8.40 2.20 13.20
N GLU A 9 -8.52 1.93 14.50
CA GLU A 9 -9.15 2.85 15.47
C GLU A 9 -8.37 4.18 15.59
N GLU A 10 -7.04 4.11 15.62
CA GLU A 10 -6.17 5.29 15.62
C GLU A 10 -6.35 6.10 14.33
N TYR A 11 -6.42 5.42 13.17
CA TYR A 11 -6.63 6.07 11.87
C TYR A 11 -8.01 6.73 11.78
N ILE A 12 -9.09 6.06 12.25
CA ILE A 12 -10.44 6.64 12.33
C ILE A 12 -10.45 7.92 13.18
N THR A 13 -9.70 7.91 14.28
CA THR A 13 -9.58 9.09 15.14
C THR A 13 -8.85 10.25 14.45
N ALA A 14 -7.82 9.96 13.66
CA ALA A 14 -7.03 10.96 12.95
C ALA A 14 -7.74 11.50 11.69
N TYR A 15 -8.53 10.65 11.01
CA TYR A 15 -9.20 10.95 9.74
C TYR A 15 -10.68 10.56 9.78
N PRO A 16 -11.51 11.21 10.61
CA PRO A 16 -12.91 10.81 10.84
C PRO A 16 -13.82 10.93 9.61
N GLU A 17 -13.40 11.65 8.58
CA GLU A 17 -14.09 11.78 7.30
C GLU A 17 -13.84 10.61 6.33
N GLU A 18 -12.78 9.82 6.55
CA GLU A 18 -12.42 8.68 5.69
C GLU A 18 -13.20 7.41 6.11
N LYS A 19 -14.37 7.23 5.52
CA LYS A 19 -15.31 6.13 5.87
C LYS A 19 -14.75 4.72 5.60
N SER A 20 -13.82 4.58 4.68
CA SER A 20 -13.14 3.31 4.39
C SER A 20 -12.51 2.67 5.62
N ALA A 21 -12.00 3.47 6.56
CA ALA A 21 -11.42 2.95 7.80
C ALA A 21 -12.46 2.24 8.69
N VAL A 22 -13.68 2.77 8.76
CA VAL A 22 -14.78 2.15 9.53
C VAL A 22 -15.21 0.83 8.87
N GLU A 23 -15.30 0.81 7.53
CA GLU A 23 -15.63 -0.39 6.78
C GLU A 23 -14.55 -1.48 6.93
N MET A 24 -13.27 -1.09 6.91
CA MET A 24 -12.15 -2.01 7.16
C MET A 24 -12.18 -2.59 8.58
N LEU A 25 -12.49 -1.77 9.58
CA LEU A 25 -12.60 -2.22 10.97
C LEU A 25 -13.78 -3.20 11.15
N ASP A 26 -14.90 -2.94 10.49
CA ASP A 26 -16.05 -3.87 10.48
C ASP A 26 -15.69 -5.20 9.82
N PHE A 27 -15.04 -5.15 8.65
CA PHE A 27 -14.58 -6.35 7.94
C PHE A 27 -13.58 -7.15 8.78
N PHE A 28 -12.57 -6.50 9.36
CA PHE A 28 -11.61 -7.12 10.26
C PHE A 28 -12.27 -7.83 11.45
N SER A 29 -13.26 -7.17 12.06
CA SER A 29 -13.93 -7.67 13.27
C SER A 29 -14.89 -8.84 13.00
N ASN A 30 -15.46 -8.92 11.81
CA ASN A 30 -16.56 -9.83 11.49
C ASN A 30 -16.20 -10.95 10.51
N ASP A 31 -15.04 -10.91 9.88
CA ASP A 31 -14.59 -11.95 8.95
C ASP A 31 -13.28 -12.59 9.41
N PRO A 32 -13.29 -13.82 9.96
CA PRO A 32 -12.09 -14.51 10.43
C PRO A 32 -11.12 -14.87 9.28
N ASN A 33 -11.56 -14.82 8.03
CA ASN A 33 -10.75 -15.10 6.84
C ASN A 33 -10.29 -13.82 6.12
N CYS A 34 -10.38 -12.66 6.76
CA CYS A 34 -10.09 -11.37 6.13
C CYS A 34 -8.65 -11.22 5.60
N PHE A 35 -7.71 -12.04 6.04
CA PHE A 35 -6.33 -12.09 5.53
C PHE A 35 -6.09 -13.16 4.47
N GLN A 36 -7.08 -14.01 4.19
CA GLN A 36 -6.93 -15.14 3.27
C GLN A 36 -7.26 -14.71 1.84
N LYS A 37 -6.34 -14.93 0.91
CA LYS A 37 -6.46 -14.55 -0.50
C LYS A 37 -7.66 -15.19 -1.20
N ASP A 38 -8.07 -16.38 -0.78
CA ASP A 38 -9.20 -17.13 -1.33
C ASP A 38 -10.56 -16.75 -0.72
N ASN A 39 -10.61 -15.74 0.17
CA ASN A 39 -11.86 -15.22 0.71
C ASN A 39 -12.69 -14.56 -0.42
N PRO A 40 -13.89 -15.10 -0.74
CA PRO A 40 -14.68 -14.61 -1.87
C PRO A 40 -15.27 -13.21 -1.70
N LYS A 41 -15.30 -12.67 -0.47
CA LYS A 41 -15.72 -11.30 -0.22
C LYS A 41 -14.62 -10.30 -0.50
N GLY A 42 -13.37 -10.69 -0.22
CA GLY A 42 -12.19 -9.87 -0.29
C GLY A 42 -11.19 -10.19 0.82
N HIS A 43 -10.07 -9.53 0.80
CA HIS A 43 -9.01 -9.75 1.79
C HIS A 43 -8.13 -8.52 1.96
N PHE A 44 -7.44 -8.46 3.08
CA PHE A 44 -6.46 -7.42 3.33
C PHE A 44 -5.21 -7.59 2.46
N THR A 45 -4.70 -6.43 2.01
CA THR A 45 -3.39 -6.26 1.37
C THR A 45 -2.55 -5.30 2.19
N GLY A 46 -1.24 -5.46 2.14
CA GLY A 46 -0.29 -4.56 2.79
C GLY A 46 0.59 -3.89 1.75
N SER A 47 0.53 -2.55 1.69
CA SER A 47 1.27 -1.77 0.71
C SER A 47 2.15 -0.71 1.36
N ALA A 48 3.14 -0.25 0.63
CA ALA A 48 4.10 0.74 1.07
C ALA A 48 4.12 1.96 0.16
N TRP A 49 3.90 3.14 0.73
CA TRP A 49 4.25 4.40 0.12
C TRP A 49 5.69 4.72 0.47
N ILE A 50 6.61 4.50 -0.49
CA ILE A 50 8.04 4.57 -0.26
C ILE A 50 8.58 5.88 -0.78
N VAL A 51 9.06 6.73 0.13
CA VAL A 51 9.62 8.03 -0.20
C VAL A 51 11.14 8.04 -0.07
N ASP A 52 11.81 8.96 -0.79
CA ASP A 52 13.22 9.26 -0.53
C ASP A 52 13.39 10.10 0.76
N PRO A 53 14.60 10.21 1.34
CA PRO A 53 14.81 10.97 2.58
C PRO A 53 14.39 12.43 2.52
N ASP A 54 14.42 13.05 1.33
CA ASP A 54 13.99 14.42 1.11
C ASP A 54 12.48 14.55 0.86
N ARG A 55 11.76 13.42 0.76
CA ARG A 55 10.31 13.32 0.45
C ARG A 55 9.92 14.03 -0.84
N ARG A 56 10.82 13.99 -1.83
CA ARG A 56 10.62 14.62 -3.14
C ARG A 56 10.27 13.60 -4.21
N ASN A 57 10.63 12.33 -3.99
CA ASN A 57 10.39 11.24 -4.91
C ASN A 57 9.71 10.09 -4.20
N VAL A 58 8.92 9.35 -4.96
CA VAL A 58 8.20 8.13 -4.53
C VAL A 58 8.65 6.99 -5.41
N LEU A 59 8.95 5.84 -4.81
CA LEU A 59 9.20 4.61 -5.54
C LEU A 59 7.87 4.00 -5.95
N MET A 60 7.67 3.81 -7.25
CA MET A 60 6.45 3.26 -7.82
C MET A 60 6.77 2.11 -8.77
N THR A 61 5.84 1.18 -8.89
CA THR A 61 5.88 0.05 -9.83
C THR A 61 4.89 0.25 -10.98
N HIS A 62 5.30 -0.03 -12.23
CA HIS A 62 4.40 -0.17 -13.37
C HIS A 62 3.91 -1.61 -13.42
N HIS A 63 2.76 -1.87 -12.82
CA HIS A 63 2.24 -3.22 -12.62
C HIS A 63 1.74 -3.85 -13.92
N LYS A 64 2.26 -5.04 -14.31
CA LYS A 64 1.97 -5.67 -15.61
C LYS A 64 0.51 -5.99 -15.88
N LYS A 65 -0.19 -6.54 -14.87
CA LYS A 65 -1.59 -6.97 -15.06
C LYS A 65 -2.58 -5.82 -15.11
N LEU A 66 -2.29 -4.73 -14.39
CA LEU A 66 -3.16 -3.56 -14.32
C LEU A 66 -2.77 -2.48 -15.32
N ASP A 67 -1.55 -2.55 -15.87
CA ASP A 67 -0.95 -1.56 -16.76
C ASP A 67 -1.02 -0.14 -16.19
N MET A 68 -0.72 -0.02 -14.89
CA MET A 68 -0.81 1.22 -14.12
C MET A 68 0.42 1.38 -13.22
N TRP A 69 0.78 2.63 -12.96
CA TRP A 69 1.76 2.98 -11.94
C TRP A 69 1.10 3.00 -10.56
N LEU A 70 1.62 2.21 -9.62
CA LEU A 70 1.06 2.01 -8.28
C LEU A 70 2.17 2.05 -7.22
N GLN A 71 1.76 2.18 -5.95
CA GLN A 71 2.63 1.87 -4.82
C GLN A 71 2.98 0.37 -4.82
N LEU A 72 4.09 0.01 -4.17
CA LEU A 72 4.48 -1.38 -3.99
C LEU A 72 3.63 -2.05 -2.90
N GLY A 73 3.31 -3.34 -3.09
CA GLY A 73 2.52 -4.07 -2.11
C GLY A 73 1.87 -5.33 -2.65
N GLY A 74 1.29 -6.13 -1.75
CA GLY A 74 0.70 -7.40 -2.14
C GLY A 74 -0.26 -7.99 -1.10
N HIS A 75 -0.63 -9.25 -1.33
CA HIS A 75 -1.61 -9.94 -0.52
C HIS A 75 -1.05 -10.32 0.86
N ALA A 76 -1.92 -10.27 1.86
CA ALA A 76 -1.57 -10.74 3.21
C ALA A 76 -1.26 -12.25 3.25
N ASP A 77 -1.91 -13.05 2.41
CA ASP A 77 -1.72 -14.51 2.32
C ASP A 77 -1.77 -15.23 3.70
N GLY A 78 -2.69 -14.76 4.55
CA GLY A 78 -2.87 -15.26 5.92
C GLY A 78 -1.98 -14.60 6.98
N MET A 79 -1.05 -13.72 6.60
CA MET A 79 -0.28 -12.91 7.55
C MET A 79 -1.17 -11.81 8.12
N ASN A 80 -1.20 -11.68 9.44
CA ASN A 80 -1.97 -10.63 10.13
C ASN A 80 -1.18 -9.34 10.38
N ASP A 81 0.12 -9.38 10.16
CA ASP A 81 1.03 -8.24 10.25
C ASP A 81 1.20 -7.59 8.89
N LEU A 82 0.41 -6.56 8.60
CA LEU A 82 0.43 -5.89 7.31
C LEU A 82 1.65 -4.98 7.11
N ILE A 83 2.35 -4.58 8.18
CA ILE A 83 3.65 -3.90 8.07
C ILE A 83 4.68 -4.87 7.49
N GLU A 84 4.73 -6.09 8.02
CA GLU A 84 5.63 -7.13 7.49
C GLU A 84 5.27 -7.52 6.05
N VAL A 85 3.98 -7.55 5.69
CA VAL A 85 3.54 -7.75 4.30
C VAL A 85 4.09 -6.64 3.42
N ALA A 86 3.85 -5.37 3.78
CA ALA A 86 4.32 -4.22 3.01
C ALA A 86 5.84 -4.20 2.83
N LEU A 87 6.60 -4.53 3.88
CA LEU A 87 8.06 -4.63 3.83
C LEU A 87 8.54 -5.77 2.94
N LYS A 88 7.91 -6.94 3.03
CA LYS A 88 8.23 -8.12 2.21
C LYS A 88 8.00 -7.81 0.72
N GLU A 89 6.80 -7.35 0.39
CA GLU A 89 6.43 -7.01 -1.00
C GLU A 89 7.33 -5.91 -1.57
N SER A 90 7.65 -4.88 -0.76
CA SER A 90 8.57 -3.82 -1.18
C SER A 90 9.95 -4.36 -1.57
N LYS A 91 10.47 -5.35 -0.84
CA LYS A 91 11.75 -6.00 -1.15
C LYS A 91 11.66 -6.85 -2.42
N GLU A 92 10.60 -7.64 -2.56
CA GLU A 92 10.39 -8.54 -3.68
C GLU A 92 10.19 -7.77 -5.00
N GLU A 93 9.45 -6.65 -4.97
CA GLU A 93 9.14 -5.88 -6.15
C GLU A 93 10.27 -4.92 -6.59
N SER A 94 11.04 -4.37 -5.64
CA SER A 94 12.08 -3.38 -5.93
C SER A 94 13.50 -3.94 -5.95
N GLY A 95 13.72 -5.09 -5.28
CA GLY A 95 15.06 -5.61 -5.03
C GLY A 95 15.83 -4.88 -3.93
N PHE A 96 15.21 -3.96 -3.20
CA PHE A 96 15.86 -3.24 -2.10
C PHE A 96 15.91 -4.09 -0.84
N ASP A 97 17.02 -4.02 -0.11
CA ASP A 97 17.20 -4.77 1.14
C ASP A 97 16.81 -3.97 2.38
N HIS A 98 16.87 -2.64 2.30
CA HIS A 98 16.73 -1.76 3.45
C HIS A 98 15.67 -0.69 3.26
N PHE A 99 14.65 -0.76 4.12
CA PHE A 99 13.62 0.26 4.28
C PHE A 99 13.59 0.72 5.75
N ILE A 100 13.26 1.99 5.95
CA ILE A 100 12.97 2.56 7.26
C ILE A 100 11.46 2.74 7.35
N LEU A 101 10.81 2.07 8.29
CA LEU A 101 9.43 2.37 8.65
C LEU A 101 9.42 3.73 9.36
N VAL A 102 8.76 4.72 8.75
CA VAL A 102 8.75 6.09 9.28
C VAL A 102 7.93 6.16 10.56
N ASP A 103 6.82 5.44 10.58
CA ASP A 103 5.92 5.32 11.73
C ASP A 103 5.18 3.97 11.66
N GLU A 104 4.78 3.41 12.81
CA GLU A 104 3.95 2.20 12.85
C GLU A 104 2.46 2.47 12.56
N SER A 105 2.06 3.73 12.39
CA SER A 105 0.68 4.10 12.06
C SER A 105 0.36 3.83 10.59
N ILE A 106 -0.92 3.66 10.30
CA ILE A 106 -1.42 3.60 8.93
C ILE A 106 -1.24 4.96 8.26
N PHE A 107 -0.59 4.98 7.11
CA PHE A 107 -0.42 6.19 6.30
C PHE A 107 -1.65 6.50 5.46
N ASP A 108 -2.20 5.49 4.80
CA ASP A 108 -3.39 5.62 3.95
C ASP A 108 -4.16 4.30 3.88
N LEU A 109 -5.44 4.38 3.50
CA LEU A 109 -6.33 3.24 3.32
C LEU A 109 -7.07 3.34 1.99
N ASP A 110 -7.29 2.19 1.34
CA ASP A 110 -8.11 2.14 0.14
C ASP A 110 -8.91 0.84 0.07
N ILE A 111 -10.17 0.92 -0.37
CA ILE A 111 -10.99 -0.25 -0.68
C ILE A 111 -11.31 -0.20 -2.16
N HIS A 112 -10.81 -1.15 -2.91
CA HIS A 112 -11.05 -1.20 -4.33
C HIS A 112 -11.47 -2.59 -4.80
N GLU A 113 -12.31 -2.59 -5.81
CA GLU A 113 -12.84 -3.80 -6.42
C GLU A 113 -11.82 -4.36 -7.42
N ILE A 114 -11.52 -5.64 -7.27
CA ILE A 114 -10.76 -6.40 -8.26
C ILE A 114 -11.77 -7.08 -9.21
N PRO A 115 -11.72 -6.77 -10.51
CA PRO A 115 -12.58 -7.43 -11.47
C PRO A 115 -12.26 -8.92 -11.57
N PRO A 116 -13.18 -9.75 -12.04
CA PRO A 116 -12.91 -11.17 -12.21
C PRO A 116 -11.78 -11.37 -13.23
N ILE A 117 -10.71 -12.07 -12.79
CA ILE A 117 -9.54 -12.37 -13.62
C ILE A 117 -9.35 -13.87 -13.69
N SER A 118 -9.47 -14.46 -14.88
CA SER A 118 -9.29 -15.89 -15.11
C SER A 118 -10.25 -16.74 -14.25
N LYS A 119 -9.75 -17.37 -13.17
CA LYS A 119 -10.53 -18.22 -12.25
C LYS A 119 -10.92 -17.50 -10.96
N ASP A 120 -10.33 -16.33 -10.72
CA ASP A 120 -10.58 -15.56 -9.51
C ASP A 120 -11.86 -14.73 -9.72
N PRO A 121 -12.90 -14.93 -8.88
CA PRO A 121 -14.11 -14.14 -8.95
C PRO A 121 -13.84 -12.69 -8.57
N LYS A 122 -14.77 -11.80 -8.90
CA LYS A 122 -14.80 -10.44 -8.40
C LYS A 122 -14.74 -10.44 -6.86
N HIS A 123 -13.84 -9.64 -6.30
CA HIS A 123 -13.66 -9.49 -4.85
C HIS A 123 -13.12 -8.09 -4.52
N PHE A 124 -12.97 -7.77 -3.22
CA PHE A 124 -12.40 -6.50 -2.78
C PHE A 124 -11.00 -6.69 -2.19
N HIS A 125 -10.11 -5.75 -2.47
CA HIS A 125 -8.90 -5.54 -1.70
C HIS A 125 -9.16 -4.45 -0.66
N TYR A 126 -8.79 -4.74 0.58
CA TYR A 126 -8.76 -3.82 1.71
C TYR A 126 -7.30 -3.45 1.94
N ASP A 127 -6.84 -2.42 1.24
CA ASP A 127 -5.42 -2.07 1.15
C ASP A 127 -5.01 -1.14 2.29
N VAL A 128 -4.10 -1.62 3.14
CA VAL A 128 -3.52 -0.88 4.26
C VAL A 128 -2.11 -0.45 3.89
N ARG A 129 -1.87 0.85 3.86
CA ARG A 129 -0.65 1.45 3.32
C ARG A 129 0.18 2.07 4.43
N PHE A 130 1.48 1.76 4.44
CA PHE A 130 2.45 2.27 5.40
C PHE A 130 3.46 3.18 4.74
N LEU A 131 3.97 4.16 5.49
CA LEU A 131 5.00 5.07 5.00
C LEU A 131 6.38 4.48 5.27
N LEU A 132 7.09 4.18 4.21
CA LEU A 132 8.48 3.75 4.27
C LEU A 132 9.40 4.82 3.67
N GLU A 133 10.65 4.80 4.09
CA GLU A 133 11.72 5.60 3.51
C GLU A 133 12.84 4.70 2.99
N ALA A 134 13.37 5.00 1.80
CA ALA A 134 14.54 4.33 1.24
C ALA A 134 15.44 5.34 0.53
N ASP A 135 16.76 5.13 0.61
CA ASP A 135 17.76 5.99 -0.03
C ASP A 135 18.04 5.48 -1.46
N PRO A 136 17.69 6.24 -2.51
CA PRO A 136 17.95 5.86 -3.90
C PRO A 136 19.43 5.59 -4.21
N LYS A 137 20.34 6.18 -3.43
CA LYS A 137 21.78 6.05 -3.64
C LYS A 137 22.38 4.79 -3.04
N LYS A 138 21.66 4.15 -2.11
CA LYS A 138 22.10 2.94 -1.41
C LYS A 138 21.54 1.65 -1.98
N ASN A 139 20.57 1.77 -2.89
CA ASN A 139 19.83 0.63 -3.42
C ASN A 139 19.83 0.68 -4.96
N ASN A 140 19.94 -0.50 -5.57
CA ASN A 140 19.78 -0.67 -7.01
C ASN A 140 18.41 -1.31 -7.26
N ILE A 141 17.62 -0.71 -8.12
CA ILE A 141 16.32 -1.27 -8.51
C ILE A 141 16.54 -2.57 -9.28
N ILE A 142 15.84 -3.62 -8.86
CA ILE A 142 15.73 -4.90 -9.56
C ILE A 142 14.24 -5.10 -9.83
N VAL A 143 13.82 -4.93 -11.08
CA VAL A 143 12.41 -5.06 -11.46
C VAL A 143 11.98 -6.53 -11.38
N SER A 144 10.91 -6.80 -10.65
CA SER A 144 10.35 -8.15 -10.52
C SER A 144 9.65 -8.60 -11.81
N GLU A 145 9.32 -9.91 -11.91
CA GLU A 145 8.57 -10.44 -13.04
C GLU A 145 7.13 -9.91 -13.12
N GLU A 146 6.58 -9.37 -12.05
CA GLU A 146 5.22 -8.84 -11.96
C GLU A 146 5.08 -7.41 -12.49
N SER A 147 6.22 -6.72 -12.71
CA SER A 147 6.27 -5.32 -13.12
C SER A 147 6.88 -5.13 -14.51
N HIS A 148 6.41 -4.13 -15.24
CA HIS A 148 7.09 -3.64 -16.44
C HIS A 148 8.32 -2.81 -16.07
N ASP A 149 8.20 -2.03 -14.99
CA ASP A 149 9.25 -1.14 -14.51
C ASP A 149 9.03 -0.77 -13.03
N VAL A 150 10.08 -0.32 -12.37
CA VAL A 150 10.06 0.27 -11.02
C VAL A 150 10.93 1.52 -11.06
N GLN A 151 10.38 2.66 -10.69
CA GLN A 151 11.08 3.94 -10.78
C GLN A 151 10.82 4.84 -9.58
N TRP A 152 11.80 5.71 -9.31
CA TRP A 152 11.61 6.89 -8.48
C TRP A 152 10.91 7.98 -9.30
N ILE A 153 9.67 8.29 -8.96
CA ILE A 153 8.86 9.32 -9.60
C ILE A 153 8.87 10.58 -8.74
N PRO A 154 9.18 11.76 -9.32
CA PRO A 154 9.03 13.02 -8.60
C PRO A 154 7.61 13.18 -8.04
N LEU A 155 7.47 13.56 -6.78
CA LEU A 155 6.17 13.61 -6.09
C LEU A 155 5.14 14.49 -6.83
N ASN A 156 5.60 15.55 -7.50
CA ASN A 156 4.75 16.43 -8.30
C ASN A 156 4.35 15.83 -9.66
N GLU A 157 4.94 14.72 -10.08
CA GLU A 157 4.64 14.03 -11.34
C GLU A 157 3.80 12.75 -11.13
N VAL A 158 3.60 12.33 -9.88
CA VAL A 158 2.83 11.10 -9.56
C VAL A 158 1.44 11.14 -10.18
N LEU A 159 0.76 12.29 -10.16
CA LEU A 159 -0.60 12.42 -10.68
C LEU A 159 -0.68 12.48 -12.21
N ASP A 160 0.45 12.67 -12.89
CA ASP A 160 0.55 12.50 -14.35
C ASP A 160 0.60 11.01 -14.71
N MET A 161 1.07 10.16 -13.79
CA MET A 161 1.17 8.71 -13.97
C MET A 161 -0.10 7.97 -13.53
N ASN A 162 -0.74 8.42 -12.45
CA ASN A 162 -1.96 7.82 -11.93
C ASN A 162 -2.83 8.88 -11.23
N THR A 163 -4.04 9.10 -11.74
CA THR A 163 -4.98 10.14 -11.28
C THR A 163 -6.00 9.65 -10.24
N GLU A 164 -5.87 8.43 -9.74
CA GLU A 164 -6.79 7.88 -8.75
C GLU A 164 -6.82 8.73 -7.47
N SER A 165 -7.99 8.79 -6.84
CA SER A 165 -8.20 9.58 -5.63
C SER A 165 -7.29 9.16 -4.47
N SER A 166 -6.95 7.89 -4.39
CA SER A 166 -6.02 7.37 -3.40
C SER A 166 -4.59 7.90 -3.62
N MET A 167 -4.13 8.00 -4.87
CA MET A 167 -2.84 8.62 -5.20
C MET A 167 -2.81 10.09 -4.81
N GLN A 168 -3.87 10.84 -5.17
CA GLN A 168 -4.00 12.25 -4.77
C GLN A 168 -3.93 12.42 -3.25
N ARG A 169 -4.58 11.54 -2.50
CA ARG A 169 -4.60 11.56 -1.03
C ARG A 169 -3.20 11.32 -0.47
N MET A 170 -2.48 10.30 -0.95
CA MET A 170 -1.11 9.99 -0.51
C MET A 170 -0.12 11.11 -0.84
N VAL A 171 -0.20 11.70 -2.03
CA VAL A 171 0.61 12.87 -2.43
C VAL A 171 0.37 14.05 -1.47
N ASN A 172 -0.90 14.37 -1.17
CA ASN A 172 -1.25 15.46 -0.27
C ASN A 172 -0.75 15.20 1.17
N LYS A 173 -0.90 13.97 1.67
CA LYS A 173 -0.36 13.57 2.97
C LYS A 173 1.16 13.73 3.02
N THR A 174 1.87 13.33 1.95
CA THR A 174 3.33 13.47 1.88
C THR A 174 3.76 14.95 1.93
N TYR A 175 3.12 15.84 1.21
CA TYR A 175 3.40 17.29 1.30
C TYR A 175 3.14 17.86 2.71
N SER A 176 2.19 17.31 3.43
CA SER A 176 1.89 17.73 4.81
C SER A 176 2.95 17.29 5.81
N LEU A 177 3.64 16.18 5.57
CA LEU A 177 4.73 15.69 6.39
C LEU A 177 6.05 16.46 6.18
N ALA A 178 6.23 17.09 5.04
CA ALA A 178 7.45 17.81 4.68
C ALA A 178 7.54 19.23 5.32
N ARG A 179 6.56 19.59 6.13
CA ARG A 179 6.52 20.84 6.87
C ARG A 179 6.86 20.64 8.33
#